data_09938e01b5a49de80b88783e24cb27fd
#
_entry.id   09938e01b5a49de80b88783e24cb27fd
#
_cell.length_a   1.000
_cell.length_b   1.000
_cell.length_c   1.000
_cell.angle_alpha   90.00
_cell.angle_beta   90.00
_cell.angle_gamma   90.00
#
_symmetry.space_group_name_H-M   'P 1'
#
loop_
_entity.id
_entity.type
_entity.pdbx_description
1 polymer ?
#
loop_
_entity_poly.entity_id
_entity_poly.type
_entity_poly.pdbx_seq_one_letter_code
_entity_poly.pdbx_strand_id
1 'polypeptide(L)'
;TVVEEAFDLSRCRELTVEAGRPDSVTPDKFKVLKAHNVGRISINPQTMNQKTLDLIGRKHTVEDIKNAYVMAREAGLDNINMDMILGLPGEGVDEVAHTLNEIKAMKPESLTVHSLAIKRASRLNILRQQYTELSIENTDSIIAMTEHTARDLNMQPYYMYRQKNMAGNFENVGYAVAGLECIYNILIMEEKQTIIACGAGASTKVVFHNEGDGNHSVRIERIENVKDVRNYVARIDEMIERKRKFFGENEF
;
A
#
# COMPACT_ATOMS: atom_id res chain seq x y z
N THR A 1 -8.69 -14.19 -17.45
CA THR A 1 -7.26 -13.88 -17.23
C THR A 1 -6.51 -15.09 -16.72
N VAL A 2 -5.18 -15.06 -16.74
CA VAL A 2 -4.34 -16.15 -16.16
C VAL A 2 -4.71 -16.42 -14.69
N VAL A 3 -5.06 -15.41 -13.93
CA VAL A 3 -5.47 -15.57 -12.53
C VAL A 3 -6.80 -16.33 -12.44
N GLU A 4 -7.79 -15.96 -13.24
CA GLU A 4 -9.12 -16.63 -13.28
C GLU A 4 -9.03 -18.07 -13.83
N GLU A 5 -8.06 -18.35 -14.69
CA GLU A 5 -7.80 -19.69 -15.22
C GLU A 5 -7.05 -20.58 -14.21
N ALA A 6 -6.19 -19.98 -13.40
CA ALA A 6 -5.33 -20.69 -12.44
C ALA A 6 -5.96 -20.89 -11.06
N PHE A 7 -6.94 -20.06 -10.68
CA PHE A 7 -7.54 -20.07 -9.34
C PHE A 7 -9.06 -20.04 -9.41
N ASP A 8 -9.70 -20.79 -8.53
CA ASP A 8 -11.13 -20.66 -8.28
C ASP A 8 -11.41 -19.38 -7.49
N LEU A 9 -11.88 -18.35 -8.19
CA LEU A 9 -12.20 -17.06 -7.57
C LEU A 9 -13.61 -17.01 -6.98
N SER A 10 -14.42 -18.07 -7.03
CA SER A 10 -15.77 -18.10 -6.47
C SER A 10 -15.82 -17.84 -4.96
N ARG A 11 -14.73 -18.14 -4.26
CA ARG A 11 -14.55 -17.91 -2.83
C ARG A 11 -13.65 -16.72 -2.50
N CYS A 12 -13.19 -15.99 -3.53
CA CYS A 12 -12.35 -14.82 -3.34
C CYS A 12 -13.16 -13.69 -2.67
N ARG A 13 -12.71 -13.26 -1.49
CA ARG A 13 -13.37 -12.17 -0.73
C ARG A 13 -12.94 -10.79 -1.16
N GLU A 14 -11.71 -10.66 -1.66
CA GLU A 14 -11.14 -9.40 -2.08
C GLU A 14 -10.23 -9.60 -3.27
N LEU A 15 -10.47 -8.86 -4.34
CA LEU A 15 -9.55 -8.70 -5.46
C LEU A 15 -9.17 -7.22 -5.52
N THR A 16 -7.97 -6.91 -5.06
CA THR A 16 -7.43 -5.55 -5.00
C THR A 16 -6.36 -5.35 -6.05
N VAL A 17 -6.36 -4.17 -6.68
CA VAL A 17 -5.29 -3.74 -7.58
C VAL A 17 -4.67 -2.44 -7.07
N GLU A 18 -3.38 -2.50 -6.75
CA GLU A 18 -2.58 -1.32 -6.45
C GLU A 18 -2.28 -0.56 -7.76
N ALA A 19 -3.19 0.32 -8.17
CA ALA A 19 -3.02 1.16 -9.35
C ALA A 19 -2.01 2.29 -9.11
N GLY A 20 -1.72 2.58 -7.87
CA GLY A 20 -0.67 3.36 -7.19
C GLY A 20 -0.20 4.66 -7.84
N ARG A 21 0.10 4.65 -9.13
CA ARG A 21 0.62 5.79 -9.89
C ARG A 21 -0.43 6.38 -10.81
N PRO A 22 -0.93 7.59 -10.53
CA PRO A 22 -1.95 8.26 -11.36
C PRO A 22 -1.58 8.38 -12.84
N ASP A 23 -0.30 8.59 -13.15
CA ASP A 23 0.22 8.70 -14.52
C ASP A 23 0.25 7.37 -15.30
N SER A 24 -0.09 6.26 -14.66
CA SER A 24 -0.07 4.92 -15.29
C SER A 24 -1.46 4.37 -15.62
N VAL A 25 -2.52 5.02 -15.19
CA VAL A 25 -3.90 4.56 -15.40
C VAL A 25 -4.56 5.23 -16.60
N THR A 26 -5.52 4.55 -17.19
CA THR A 26 -6.36 5.05 -18.30
C THR A 26 -7.79 4.57 -18.11
N PRO A 27 -8.79 5.23 -18.74
CA PRO A 27 -10.19 4.78 -18.66
C PRO A 27 -10.36 3.31 -19.08
N ASP A 28 -9.66 2.86 -20.11
CA ASP A 28 -9.76 1.48 -20.60
C ASP A 28 -9.17 0.47 -19.60
N LYS A 29 -8.09 0.82 -18.91
CA LYS A 29 -7.55 -0.01 -17.83
C LYS A 29 -8.56 -0.17 -16.68
N PHE A 30 -9.21 0.90 -16.26
CA PHE A 30 -10.23 0.84 -15.22
C PHE A 30 -11.46 0.02 -15.65
N LYS A 31 -11.91 0.14 -16.91
CA LYS A 31 -12.96 -0.72 -17.47
C LYS A 31 -12.59 -2.21 -17.43
N VAL A 32 -11.32 -2.53 -17.77
CA VAL A 32 -10.83 -3.92 -17.70
C VAL A 32 -10.83 -4.41 -16.24
N LEU A 33 -10.34 -3.60 -15.28
CA LEU A 33 -10.37 -3.97 -13.87
C LEU A 33 -11.79 -4.24 -13.39
N LYS A 34 -12.75 -3.38 -13.74
CA LYS A 34 -14.16 -3.56 -13.39
C LYS A 34 -14.75 -4.83 -14.02
N ALA A 35 -14.45 -5.09 -15.30
CA ALA A 35 -14.92 -6.29 -16.01
C ALA A 35 -14.41 -7.60 -15.39
N HIS A 36 -13.27 -7.56 -14.70
CA HIS A 36 -12.68 -8.69 -13.97
C HIS A 36 -12.98 -8.66 -12.45
N ASN A 37 -14.07 -8.00 -12.04
CA ASN A 37 -14.55 -7.97 -10.66
C ASN A 37 -13.51 -7.46 -9.64
N VAL A 38 -12.60 -6.58 -10.04
CA VAL A 38 -11.73 -5.89 -9.08
C VAL A 38 -12.62 -5.04 -8.19
N GLY A 39 -12.64 -5.37 -6.89
CA GLY A 39 -13.51 -4.72 -5.91
C GLY A 39 -12.88 -3.51 -5.24
N ARG A 40 -11.54 -3.45 -5.19
CA ARG A 40 -10.80 -2.37 -4.55
C ARG A 40 -9.60 -1.96 -5.39
N ILE A 41 -9.35 -0.66 -5.44
CA ILE A 41 -8.13 -0.11 -6.05
C ILE A 41 -7.44 0.88 -5.11
N SER A 42 -6.17 1.18 -5.37
CA SER A 42 -5.43 2.22 -4.69
C SER A 42 -4.95 3.28 -5.69
N ILE A 43 -5.20 4.55 -5.39
CA ILE A 43 -4.66 5.72 -6.11
C ILE A 43 -3.86 6.54 -5.11
N ASN A 44 -2.54 6.61 -5.28
CA ASN A 44 -1.63 7.08 -4.24
C ASN A 44 -1.10 8.49 -4.54
N PRO A 45 -1.75 9.57 -4.04
CA PRO A 45 -1.27 10.93 -4.22
C PRO A 45 0.10 11.18 -3.59
N GLN A 46 0.37 10.59 -2.44
CA GLN A 46 1.46 10.89 -1.52
C GLN A 46 1.31 12.28 -0.86
N THR A 47 1.03 13.30 -1.62
CA THR A 47 0.69 14.67 -1.25
C THR A 47 -0.12 15.32 -2.38
N MET A 48 -0.87 16.36 -2.06
CA MET A 48 -1.59 17.20 -3.03
C MET A 48 -0.88 18.55 -3.25
N ASN A 49 0.41 18.64 -2.91
CA ASN A 49 1.24 19.81 -3.13
C ASN A 49 2.17 19.55 -4.34
N GLN A 50 1.94 20.22 -5.47
CA GLN A 50 2.70 20.01 -6.70
C GLN A 50 4.21 20.21 -6.50
N LYS A 51 4.60 21.25 -5.77
CA LYS A 51 6.01 21.55 -5.46
C LYS A 51 6.70 20.37 -4.76
N THR A 52 6.00 19.72 -3.85
CA THR A 52 6.53 18.55 -3.12
C THR A 52 6.59 17.31 -4.02
N LEU A 53 5.57 17.08 -4.89
CA LEU A 53 5.62 16.00 -5.87
C LEU A 53 6.85 16.11 -6.77
N ASP A 54 7.11 17.31 -7.29
CA ASP A 54 8.29 17.58 -8.11
C ASP A 54 9.59 17.34 -7.34
N LEU A 55 9.66 17.80 -6.09
CA LEU A 55 10.80 17.66 -5.21
C LEU A 55 11.14 16.18 -4.93
N ILE A 56 10.15 15.36 -4.63
CA ILE A 56 10.34 13.91 -4.38
C ILE A 56 10.46 13.08 -5.66
N GLY A 57 10.44 13.73 -6.82
CA GLY A 57 10.65 13.12 -8.14
C GLY A 57 9.46 12.29 -8.62
N ARG A 58 8.25 12.65 -8.23
CA ARG A 58 7.02 12.12 -8.83
C ARG A 58 6.80 12.78 -10.19
N LYS A 59 6.38 11.99 -11.19
CA LYS A 59 6.14 12.48 -12.54
C LYS A 59 4.71 12.94 -12.77
N HIS A 60 3.78 12.47 -11.94
CA HIS A 60 2.38 12.87 -12.02
C HIS A 60 2.14 14.21 -11.33
N THR A 61 1.13 14.89 -11.79
CA THR A 61 0.64 16.16 -11.24
C THR A 61 -0.53 15.92 -10.28
N VAL A 62 -0.89 16.96 -9.52
CA VAL A 62 -2.11 16.96 -8.70
C VAL A 62 -3.35 16.77 -9.58
N GLU A 63 -3.36 17.33 -10.80
CA GLU A 63 -4.45 17.14 -11.74
C GLU A 63 -4.56 15.70 -12.23
N ASP A 64 -3.43 15.01 -12.46
CA ASP A 64 -3.44 13.59 -12.81
C ASP A 64 -4.06 12.72 -11.71
N ILE A 65 -3.84 13.08 -10.43
CA ILE A 65 -4.45 12.39 -9.29
C ILE A 65 -5.98 12.56 -9.34
N LYS A 66 -6.46 13.80 -9.50
CA LYS A 66 -7.90 14.10 -9.57
C LYS A 66 -8.55 13.41 -10.76
N ASN A 67 -7.92 13.45 -11.92
CA ASN A 67 -8.39 12.79 -13.12
C ASN A 67 -8.43 11.26 -12.97
N ALA A 68 -7.40 10.66 -12.40
CA ALA A 68 -7.38 9.21 -12.12
C ALA A 68 -8.52 8.81 -11.20
N TYR A 69 -8.81 9.62 -10.16
CA TYR A 69 -9.91 9.37 -9.24
C TYR A 69 -11.28 9.45 -9.95
N VAL A 70 -11.51 10.49 -10.74
CA VAL A 70 -12.76 10.64 -11.51
C VAL A 70 -12.95 9.48 -12.49
N MET A 71 -11.90 9.13 -13.28
CA MET A 71 -11.95 8.00 -14.21
C MET A 71 -12.27 6.67 -13.52
N ALA A 72 -11.75 6.46 -12.30
CA ALA A 72 -12.04 5.26 -11.52
C ALA A 72 -13.52 5.21 -11.11
N ARG A 73 -14.06 6.32 -10.62
CA ARG A 73 -15.49 6.44 -10.26
C ARG A 73 -16.41 6.25 -11.47
N GLU A 74 -16.09 6.84 -12.61
CA GLU A 74 -16.84 6.67 -13.85
C GLU A 74 -16.82 5.23 -14.36
N ALA A 75 -15.76 4.47 -14.09
CA ALA A 75 -15.69 3.04 -14.38
C ALA A 75 -16.45 2.17 -13.36
N GLY A 76 -17.06 2.75 -12.32
CA GLY A 76 -17.79 2.05 -11.26
C GLY A 76 -16.90 1.35 -10.24
N LEU A 77 -15.67 1.84 -10.03
CA LEU A 77 -14.77 1.38 -8.97
C LEU A 77 -15.02 2.25 -7.72
N ASP A 78 -15.77 1.71 -6.77
CA ASP A 78 -16.32 2.47 -5.63
C ASP A 78 -15.55 2.25 -4.31
N ASN A 79 -14.63 1.30 -4.23
CA ASN A 79 -13.73 1.14 -3.08
C ASN A 79 -12.32 1.61 -3.47
N ILE A 80 -12.05 2.88 -3.21
CA ILE A 80 -10.78 3.52 -3.56
C ILE A 80 -10.01 3.86 -2.28
N ASN A 81 -8.78 3.37 -2.20
CA ASN A 81 -7.81 3.77 -1.19
C ASN A 81 -6.94 4.92 -1.72
N MET A 82 -6.62 5.86 -0.86
CA MET A 82 -5.61 6.88 -1.13
C MET A 82 -4.49 6.81 -0.10
N ASP A 83 -3.23 6.85 -0.56
CA ASP A 83 -2.07 6.90 0.34
C ASP A 83 -1.50 8.31 0.40
N MET A 84 -1.20 8.78 1.60
CA MET A 84 -0.44 10.01 1.81
C MET A 84 0.79 9.76 2.68
N ILE A 85 1.78 10.64 2.59
CA ILE A 85 3.01 10.55 3.37
C ILE A 85 3.17 11.83 4.20
N LEU A 86 3.35 11.67 5.50
CA LEU A 86 3.70 12.74 6.44
C LEU A 86 5.21 12.86 6.59
N GLY A 87 5.69 14.08 6.85
CA GLY A 87 7.11 14.34 6.99
C GLY A 87 7.84 14.40 5.66
N LEU A 88 7.16 14.75 4.58
CA LEU A 88 7.82 15.05 3.31
C LEU A 88 8.66 16.33 3.42
N PRO A 89 9.82 16.41 2.73
CA PRO A 89 10.68 17.58 2.82
C PRO A 89 9.96 18.87 2.40
N GLY A 90 9.96 19.87 3.28
CA GLY A 90 9.34 21.16 3.05
C GLY A 90 7.83 21.20 3.25
N GLU A 91 7.24 20.14 3.78
CA GLU A 91 5.83 20.11 4.21
C GLU A 91 5.73 20.28 5.73
N GLY A 92 4.92 21.24 6.15
CA GLY A 92 4.50 21.46 7.53
C GLY A 92 2.99 21.27 7.67
N VAL A 93 2.44 21.90 8.71
CA VAL A 93 1.01 21.81 9.05
C VAL A 93 0.11 22.26 7.89
N ASP A 94 0.47 23.35 7.19
CA ASP A 94 -0.37 23.94 6.15
C ASP A 94 -0.44 23.06 4.90
N GLU A 95 0.68 22.48 4.46
CA GLU A 95 0.75 21.59 3.31
C GLU A 95 0.01 20.27 3.59
N VAL A 96 0.13 19.74 4.81
CA VAL A 96 -0.62 18.54 5.22
C VAL A 96 -2.11 18.85 5.29
N ALA A 97 -2.50 19.99 5.87
CA ALA A 97 -3.91 20.42 5.92
C ALA A 97 -4.49 20.58 4.50
N HIS A 98 -3.73 21.16 3.57
CA HIS A 98 -4.14 21.25 2.17
C HIS A 98 -4.38 19.87 1.57
N THR A 99 -3.43 18.95 1.72
CA THR A 99 -3.55 17.56 1.22
C THR A 99 -4.78 16.85 1.79
N LEU A 100 -5.02 16.97 3.09
CA LEU A 100 -6.17 16.36 3.75
C LEU A 100 -7.50 16.95 3.27
N ASN A 101 -7.58 18.26 3.03
CA ASN A 101 -8.77 18.91 2.49
C ASN A 101 -9.09 18.44 1.06
N GLU A 102 -8.07 18.28 0.21
CA GLU A 102 -8.25 17.74 -1.13
C GLU A 102 -8.73 16.28 -1.11
N ILE A 103 -8.13 15.43 -0.26
CA ILE A 103 -8.57 14.05 -0.06
C ILE A 103 -10.01 14.01 0.46
N LYS A 104 -10.35 14.85 1.45
CA LYS A 104 -11.70 14.95 2.00
C LYS A 104 -12.73 15.34 0.96
N ALA A 105 -12.37 16.23 0.02
CA ALA A 105 -13.26 16.64 -1.07
C ALA A 105 -13.53 15.48 -2.06
N MET A 106 -12.55 14.61 -2.29
CA MET A 106 -12.68 13.42 -3.13
C MET A 106 -13.49 12.30 -2.47
N LYS A 107 -13.51 12.21 -1.14
CA LYS A 107 -14.26 11.19 -0.37
C LYS A 107 -13.89 9.75 -0.74
N PRO A 108 -12.64 9.33 -0.58
CA PRO A 108 -12.27 7.91 -0.75
C PRO A 108 -12.89 7.05 0.36
N GLU A 109 -12.92 5.74 0.15
CA GLU A 109 -13.43 4.77 1.14
C GLU A 109 -12.36 4.34 2.13
N SER A 110 -11.08 4.54 1.79
CA SER A 110 -9.98 4.29 2.71
C SER A 110 -8.83 5.27 2.50
N LEU A 111 -8.09 5.53 3.57
CA LEU A 111 -6.93 6.42 3.61
C LEU A 111 -5.81 5.71 4.35
N THR A 112 -4.65 5.60 3.71
CA THR A 112 -3.44 5.13 4.39
C THR A 112 -2.50 6.31 4.62
N VAL A 113 -2.16 6.54 5.89
CA VAL A 113 -1.25 7.59 6.31
C VAL A 113 0.09 6.96 6.64
N HIS A 114 1.09 7.28 5.83
CA HIS A 114 2.46 6.85 6.03
C HIS A 114 3.29 7.95 6.69
N SER A 115 4.10 7.60 7.68
CA SER A 115 5.17 8.46 8.14
C SER A 115 6.44 8.17 7.32
N LEU A 116 7.09 9.22 6.82
CA LEU A 116 8.26 9.08 5.96
C LEU A 116 9.35 8.24 6.63
N ALA A 117 9.74 7.14 5.98
CA ALA A 117 10.88 6.31 6.41
C ALA A 117 12.08 6.55 5.50
N ILE A 118 13.16 7.09 6.02
CA ILE A 118 14.38 7.36 5.25
C ILE A 118 15.22 6.09 5.17
N LYS A 119 15.15 5.40 4.04
CA LYS A 119 15.96 4.19 3.77
C LYS A 119 17.34 4.58 3.24
N ARG A 120 18.39 3.80 3.59
CA ARG A 120 19.79 4.07 3.18
C ARG A 120 19.97 4.29 1.67
N ALA A 121 19.27 3.52 0.86
CA ALA A 121 19.36 3.59 -0.61
C ALA A 121 18.27 4.50 -1.24
N SER A 122 17.51 5.25 -0.44
CA SER A 122 16.52 6.17 -0.98
C SER A 122 17.18 7.39 -1.61
N ARG A 123 16.55 7.93 -2.66
CA ARG A 123 17.00 9.18 -3.30
C ARG A 123 17.10 10.32 -2.28
N LEU A 124 16.18 10.41 -1.34
CA LEU A 124 16.21 11.36 -0.24
C LEU A 124 17.47 11.24 0.63
N ASN A 125 17.94 10.03 0.90
CA ASN A 125 19.17 9.84 1.67
C ASN A 125 20.43 10.10 0.84
N ILE A 126 20.44 9.71 -0.44
CA ILE A 126 21.57 9.94 -1.36
C ILE A 126 21.76 11.44 -1.59
N LEU A 127 20.66 12.18 -1.75
CA LEU A 127 20.65 13.62 -1.99
C LEU A 127 20.45 14.44 -0.70
N ARG A 128 20.73 13.86 0.46
CA ARG A 128 20.47 14.48 1.78
C ARG A 128 21.00 15.89 1.89
N GLN A 129 22.14 16.20 1.30
CA GLN A 129 22.71 17.54 1.29
C GLN A 129 21.83 18.58 0.57
N GLN A 130 21.07 18.17 -0.45
CA GLN A 130 20.12 19.04 -1.17
C GLN A 130 18.83 19.30 -0.38
N TYR A 131 18.55 18.48 0.62
CA TYR A 131 17.35 18.58 1.48
C TYR A 131 17.67 19.10 2.90
N THR A 132 18.94 19.43 3.21
CA THR A 132 19.38 19.89 4.54
C THR A 132 18.73 21.20 4.97
N GLU A 133 18.29 22.02 4.02
CA GLU A 133 17.60 23.28 4.30
C GLU A 133 16.09 23.15 4.44
N LEU A 134 15.54 21.95 4.15
CA LEU A 134 14.11 21.69 4.23
C LEU A 134 13.76 21.00 5.55
N SER A 135 12.80 21.55 6.27
CA SER A 135 12.26 20.93 7.47
C SER A 135 11.56 19.61 7.11
N ILE A 136 11.71 18.62 7.98
CA ILE A 136 10.93 17.38 7.98
C ILE A 136 10.10 17.40 9.25
N GLU A 137 8.84 17.75 9.10
CA GLU A 137 7.92 17.89 10.24
C GLU A 137 6.93 16.74 10.25
N ASN A 138 6.89 16.01 11.35
CA ASN A 138 5.83 15.07 11.67
C ASN A 138 5.61 15.13 13.19
N THR A 139 4.51 15.72 13.59
CA THR A 139 4.20 16.07 14.96
C THR A 139 2.86 15.48 15.40
N ASP A 140 2.62 15.44 16.72
CA ASP A 140 1.34 14.99 17.27
C ASP A 140 0.14 15.78 16.70
N SER A 141 0.32 17.08 16.43
CA SER A 141 -0.74 17.91 15.84
C SER A 141 -1.06 17.50 14.40
N ILE A 142 -0.06 17.13 13.62
CA ILE A 142 -0.24 16.62 12.25
C ILE A 142 -0.95 15.27 12.28
N ILE A 143 -0.55 14.37 13.18
CA ILE A 143 -1.24 13.07 13.36
C ILE A 143 -2.69 13.28 13.76
N ALA A 144 -2.97 14.15 14.74
CA ALA A 144 -4.32 14.46 15.17
C ALA A 144 -5.21 15.02 14.03
N MET A 145 -4.62 15.81 13.12
CA MET A 145 -5.32 16.28 11.92
C MET A 145 -5.72 15.12 10.98
N THR A 146 -4.84 14.13 10.79
CA THR A 146 -5.17 12.97 9.95
C THR A 146 -6.29 12.14 10.56
N GLU A 147 -6.25 11.90 11.88
CA GLU A 147 -7.31 11.20 12.59
C GLU A 147 -8.66 11.94 12.51
N HIS A 148 -8.65 13.26 12.67
CA HIS A 148 -9.85 14.07 12.57
C HIS A 148 -10.45 13.98 11.16
N THR A 149 -9.63 14.11 10.14
CA THR A 149 -10.08 13.97 8.74
C THR A 149 -10.63 12.58 8.45
N ALA A 150 -10.01 11.52 8.95
CA ALA A 150 -10.53 10.16 8.81
C ALA A 150 -11.91 10.01 9.47
N ARG A 151 -12.11 10.54 10.69
CA ARG A 151 -13.41 10.56 11.37
C ARG A 151 -14.48 11.34 10.59
N ASP A 152 -14.13 12.49 10.01
CA ASP A 152 -15.03 13.28 9.17
C ASP A 152 -15.47 12.52 7.90
N LEU A 153 -14.65 11.59 7.43
CA LEU A 153 -14.96 10.67 6.34
C LEU A 153 -15.64 9.37 6.80
N ASN A 154 -16.06 9.28 8.07
CA ASN A 154 -16.62 8.08 8.70
C ASN A 154 -15.71 6.85 8.64
N MET A 155 -14.40 7.07 8.60
CA MET A 155 -13.40 6.01 8.62
C MET A 155 -12.96 5.67 10.05
N GLN A 156 -12.61 4.40 10.26
CA GLN A 156 -11.98 3.89 11.49
C GLN A 156 -10.59 3.35 11.21
N PRO A 157 -9.63 3.45 12.15
CA PRO A 157 -8.36 2.78 12.00
C PRO A 157 -8.58 1.26 12.04
N TYR A 158 -7.96 0.51 11.10
CA TYR A 158 -8.14 -0.94 11.01
C TYR A 158 -6.83 -1.72 10.99
N TYR A 159 -5.70 -1.06 10.69
CA TYR A 159 -4.36 -1.63 10.86
C TYR A 159 -3.34 -0.53 11.11
N MET A 160 -2.25 -0.90 11.78
CA MET A 160 -1.09 -0.04 11.97
C MET A 160 0.21 -0.85 11.92
N TYR A 161 1.28 -0.22 11.49
CA TYR A 161 2.60 -0.81 11.54
C TYR A 161 3.69 0.25 11.62
N ARG A 162 4.83 -0.14 12.19
CA ARG A 162 6.00 0.72 12.33
C ARG A 162 7.18 0.18 11.52
N GLN A 163 7.92 1.07 10.87
CA GLN A 163 9.21 0.78 10.25
C GLN A 163 10.33 1.45 11.05
N LYS A 164 11.57 1.03 10.81
CA LYS A 164 12.74 1.70 11.40
C LYS A 164 12.97 3.05 10.71
N ASN A 165 13.44 4.05 11.49
CA ASN A 165 13.82 5.39 11.02
C ASN A 165 12.67 6.19 10.39
N MET A 166 11.51 6.18 11.02
CA MET A 166 10.36 6.98 10.60
C MET A 166 10.43 8.40 11.18
N ALA A 167 9.99 9.37 10.38
CA ALA A 167 9.88 10.76 10.80
C ALA A 167 8.92 10.89 11.99
N GLY A 168 9.33 11.58 13.06
CA GLY A 168 8.54 11.74 14.29
C GLY A 168 8.36 10.46 15.10
N ASN A 169 8.92 9.32 14.67
CA ASN A 169 8.77 8.01 15.32
C ASN A 169 7.30 7.52 15.43
N PHE A 170 6.43 7.97 14.53
CA PHE A 170 5.02 7.56 14.44
C PHE A 170 4.81 6.31 13.60
N GLU A 171 3.66 5.66 13.78
CA GLU A 171 3.21 4.52 13.00
C GLU A 171 2.65 4.94 11.63
N ASN A 172 2.60 3.99 10.71
CA ASN A 172 1.72 4.04 9.55
C ASN A 172 0.35 3.50 9.97
N VAL A 173 -0.72 4.21 9.60
CA VAL A 173 -2.08 3.85 9.98
C VAL A 173 -2.96 3.78 8.74
N GLY A 174 -3.72 2.69 8.60
CA GLY A 174 -4.77 2.56 7.61
C GLY A 174 -6.14 2.83 8.23
N TYR A 175 -6.88 3.73 7.60
CA TYR A 175 -8.26 4.06 7.93
C TYR A 175 -9.19 3.61 6.82
N ALA A 176 -10.37 3.10 7.16
CA ALA A 176 -11.39 2.72 6.19
C ALA A 176 -12.81 2.95 6.73
N VAL A 177 -13.74 3.13 5.82
CA VAL A 177 -15.18 3.01 6.12
C VAL A 177 -15.45 1.55 6.49
N ALA A 178 -16.28 1.33 7.52
CA ALA A 178 -16.57 -0.01 8.01
C ALA A 178 -17.12 -0.93 6.90
N GLY A 179 -16.51 -2.11 6.76
CA GLY A 179 -16.80 -3.10 5.72
C GLY A 179 -16.07 -2.89 4.39
N LEU A 180 -15.24 -1.84 4.26
CA LEU A 180 -14.43 -1.54 3.07
C LEU A 180 -12.92 -1.58 3.36
N GLU A 181 -12.53 -2.20 4.47
CA GLU A 181 -11.14 -2.44 4.85
C GLU A 181 -10.44 -3.35 3.84
N CYS A 182 -9.15 -3.17 3.65
CA CYS A 182 -8.33 -4.10 2.88
C CYS A 182 -8.06 -5.37 3.71
N ILE A 183 -8.68 -6.48 3.34
CA ILE A 183 -8.55 -7.78 4.03
C ILE A 183 -7.09 -8.24 4.02
N TYR A 184 -6.39 -8.04 2.90
CA TYR A 184 -4.97 -8.38 2.79
C TYR A 184 -4.13 -7.67 3.88
N ASN A 185 -4.38 -6.37 4.14
CA ASN A 185 -3.63 -5.63 5.16
C ASN A 185 -3.87 -6.20 6.56
N ILE A 186 -5.09 -6.58 6.87
CA ILE A 186 -5.43 -7.22 8.15
C ILE A 186 -4.70 -8.57 8.27
N LEU A 187 -4.83 -9.42 7.26
CA LEU A 187 -4.28 -10.78 7.30
C LEU A 187 -2.75 -10.82 7.37
N ILE A 188 -2.06 -9.87 6.70
CA ILE A 188 -0.59 -9.80 6.75
C ILE A 188 -0.08 -9.29 8.10
N MET A 189 -0.82 -8.35 8.74
CA MET A 189 -0.46 -7.81 10.05
C MET A 189 -0.76 -8.80 11.18
N GLU A 190 -1.92 -9.46 11.12
CA GLU A 190 -2.36 -10.42 12.12
C GLU A 190 -1.71 -11.82 11.96
N GLU A 191 -0.97 -12.03 10.89
CA GLU A 191 -0.29 -13.31 10.60
C GLU A 191 -1.24 -14.52 10.63
N LYS A 192 -2.48 -14.32 10.12
CA LYS A 192 -3.55 -15.32 10.21
C LYS A 192 -3.53 -16.38 9.12
N GLN A 193 -2.90 -16.09 7.98
CA GLN A 193 -2.87 -17.05 6.87
C GLN A 193 -1.59 -16.96 6.05
N THR A 194 -1.32 -18.03 5.34
CA THR A 194 -0.25 -18.11 4.34
C THR A 194 -0.55 -17.15 3.17
N ILE A 195 0.47 -16.38 2.76
CA ILE A 195 0.42 -15.46 1.63
C ILE A 195 1.44 -15.91 0.59
N ILE A 196 0.96 -16.43 -0.53
CA ILE A 196 1.83 -16.82 -1.65
C ILE A 196 2.10 -15.61 -2.50
N ALA A 197 3.40 -15.32 -2.73
CA ALA A 197 3.84 -14.14 -3.44
C ALA A 197 4.55 -14.50 -4.75
N CYS A 198 4.20 -13.81 -5.83
CA CYS A 198 4.82 -13.89 -7.14
C CYS A 198 5.47 -12.56 -7.50
N GLY A 199 6.53 -12.60 -8.32
CA GLY A 199 7.24 -11.41 -8.77
C GLY A 199 8.64 -11.27 -8.18
N ALA A 200 9.45 -10.41 -8.79
CA ALA A 200 10.81 -10.11 -8.34
C ALA A 200 10.77 -9.42 -6.97
N GLY A 201 11.58 -9.92 -6.03
CA GLY A 201 11.66 -9.40 -4.66
C GLY A 201 10.46 -9.71 -3.77
N ALA A 202 9.48 -10.47 -4.27
CA ALA A 202 8.35 -10.90 -3.47
C ALA A 202 8.74 -11.99 -2.47
N SER A 203 8.10 -11.98 -1.30
CA SER A 203 8.32 -12.93 -0.21
C SER A 203 7.03 -13.69 0.08
N THR A 204 7.01 -14.99 -0.18
CA THR A 204 5.94 -15.87 0.29
C THR A 204 6.09 -16.03 1.80
N LYS A 205 5.02 -15.74 2.54
CA LYS A 205 4.96 -15.89 3.99
C LYS A 205 4.07 -17.08 4.34
N VAL A 206 4.66 -18.10 4.89
CA VAL A 206 3.95 -19.33 5.28
C VAL A 206 3.69 -19.30 6.78
N VAL A 207 2.44 -19.49 7.16
CA VAL A 207 1.96 -19.45 8.53
C VAL A 207 1.56 -20.88 8.95
N PHE A 208 2.24 -21.42 9.97
CA PHE A 208 1.92 -22.70 10.59
C PHE A 208 1.21 -22.44 11.90
N HIS A 209 0.01 -23.00 12.04
CA HIS A 209 -0.76 -22.96 13.28
C HIS A 209 -0.51 -24.26 14.03
N ASN A 210 0.13 -24.18 15.19
CA ASN A 210 0.28 -25.34 16.06
C ASN A 210 -1.03 -25.59 16.83
N GLU A 211 -1.73 -26.66 16.50
CA GLU A 211 -2.95 -27.14 17.19
C GLU A 211 -2.58 -28.05 18.39
N GLY A 212 -1.58 -27.73 19.18
CA GLY A 212 -1.14 -28.54 20.32
C GLY A 212 -1.00 -27.72 21.60
N ASP A 213 -1.48 -28.24 22.72
CA ASP A 213 -1.22 -27.82 24.11
C ASP A 213 -1.75 -26.45 24.58
N GLY A 214 -2.82 -25.92 23.97
CA GLY A 214 -3.48 -24.70 24.46
C GLY A 214 -2.64 -23.43 24.29
N ASN A 215 -1.44 -23.53 23.74
CA ASN A 215 -0.58 -22.41 23.41
C ASN A 215 -0.63 -22.18 21.89
N HIS A 216 -1.40 -21.19 21.46
CA HIS A 216 -1.54 -20.82 20.04
C HIS A 216 -0.24 -20.17 19.53
N SER A 217 0.83 -20.95 19.42
CA SER A 217 2.08 -20.47 18.84
C SER A 217 2.00 -20.53 17.31
N VAL A 218 2.35 -19.44 16.67
CA VAL A 218 2.43 -19.31 15.21
C VAL A 218 3.90 -19.37 14.80
N ARG A 219 4.26 -20.34 13.95
CA ARG A 219 5.57 -20.39 13.29
C ARG A 219 5.45 -19.80 11.89
N ILE A 220 6.36 -18.89 11.55
CA ILE A 220 6.36 -18.23 10.26
C ILE A 220 7.65 -18.55 9.52
N GLU A 221 7.50 -19.00 8.29
CA GLU A 221 8.61 -19.18 7.36
C GLU A 221 8.44 -18.34 6.11
N ARG A 222 9.55 -18.01 5.44
CA ARG A 222 9.56 -17.19 4.23
C ARG A 222 10.30 -17.84 3.09
N ILE A 223 9.71 -17.76 1.90
CA ILE A 223 10.33 -18.20 0.65
C ILE A 223 10.53 -16.95 -0.22
N GLU A 224 11.79 -16.55 -0.34
CA GLU A 224 12.15 -15.30 -1.02
C GLU A 224 12.38 -15.52 -2.50
N ASN A 225 11.85 -14.62 -3.33
CA ASN A 225 12.23 -14.51 -4.73
C ASN A 225 13.44 -13.56 -4.87
N VAL A 226 14.25 -13.76 -5.91
CA VAL A 226 15.35 -12.84 -6.20
C VAL A 226 14.83 -11.43 -6.49
N LYS A 227 15.56 -10.41 -6.02
CA LYS A 227 15.10 -9.02 -6.04
C LYS A 227 15.25 -8.35 -7.40
N ASP A 228 16.33 -8.66 -8.10
CA ASP A 228 16.59 -8.09 -9.43
C ASP A 228 15.65 -8.70 -10.48
N VAL A 229 14.98 -7.85 -11.26
CA VAL A 229 13.96 -8.28 -12.23
C VAL A 229 14.56 -9.18 -13.31
N ARG A 230 15.74 -8.86 -13.84
CA ARG A 230 16.39 -9.67 -14.90
C ARG A 230 16.75 -11.04 -14.38
N ASN A 231 17.34 -11.10 -13.18
CA ASN A 231 17.68 -12.35 -12.52
C ASN A 231 16.42 -13.16 -12.15
N TYR A 232 15.34 -12.50 -11.76
CA TYR A 232 14.05 -13.17 -11.48
C TYR A 232 13.51 -13.86 -12.73
N VAL A 233 13.45 -13.15 -13.85
CA VAL A 233 13.00 -13.71 -15.14
C VAL A 233 13.88 -14.85 -15.61
N ALA A 234 15.21 -14.68 -15.54
CA ALA A 234 16.16 -15.70 -15.95
C ALA A 234 16.16 -16.97 -15.07
N ARG A 235 15.70 -16.85 -13.82
CA ARG A 235 15.67 -17.93 -12.81
C ARG A 235 14.26 -18.28 -12.37
N ILE A 236 13.26 -18.08 -13.23
CA ILE A 236 11.86 -18.28 -12.86
C ILE A 236 11.58 -19.73 -12.44
N ASP A 237 12.14 -20.71 -13.14
CA ASP A 237 11.98 -22.13 -12.82
C ASP A 237 12.54 -22.48 -11.44
N GLU A 238 13.67 -21.88 -11.07
CA GLU A 238 14.24 -22.05 -9.73
C GLU A 238 13.30 -21.45 -8.64
N MET A 239 12.68 -20.29 -8.90
CA MET A 239 11.73 -19.68 -7.94
C MET A 239 10.47 -20.54 -7.78
N ILE A 240 10.03 -21.18 -8.86
CA ILE A 240 8.92 -22.14 -8.84
C ILE A 240 9.33 -23.39 -8.03
N GLU A 241 10.49 -23.96 -8.32
CA GLU A 241 10.98 -25.18 -7.67
C GLU A 241 11.20 -24.99 -6.16
N ARG A 242 11.73 -23.83 -5.73
CA ARG A 242 11.85 -23.50 -4.30
C ARG A 242 10.50 -23.62 -3.57
N LYS A 243 9.41 -23.10 -4.19
CA LYS A 243 8.07 -23.19 -3.61
C LYS A 243 7.55 -24.63 -3.64
N ARG A 244 7.69 -25.33 -4.77
CA ARG A 244 7.27 -26.75 -4.89
C ARG A 244 7.92 -27.63 -3.83
N LYS A 245 9.24 -27.49 -3.68
CA LYS A 245 9.98 -28.24 -2.67
C LYS A 245 9.48 -27.92 -1.26
N PHE A 246 9.36 -26.64 -0.92
CA PHE A 246 8.90 -26.23 0.40
C PHE A 246 7.50 -26.75 0.72
N PHE A 247 6.55 -26.59 -0.19
CA PHE A 247 5.16 -27.06 0.00
C PHE A 247 5.03 -28.59 -0.11
N GLY A 248 5.96 -29.28 -0.77
CA GLY A 248 5.98 -30.74 -0.81
C GLY A 248 6.61 -31.40 0.43
N GLU A 249 7.47 -30.69 1.16
CA GLU A 249 8.17 -31.20 2.35
C GLU A 249 7.44 -30.84 3.67
N ASN A 250 6.44 -29.97 3.64
CA ASN A 250 5.70 -29.51 4.82
C ASN A 250 4.21 -29.81 4.71
N GLU A 251 3.61 -30.34 5.75
CA GLU A 251 2.16 -30.47 5.91
C GLU A 251 1.58 -29.14 6.45
N PHE A 252 0.39 -28.75 5.96
CA PHE A 252 -0.28 -27.47 6.26
C PHE A 252 -1.67 -27.70 6.84
#